data_9b1192cd17422ffa57348dc4b0221abd
#
_entry.id   9b1192cd17422ffa57348dc4b0221abd
#
_cell.length_a   1.000
_cell.length_b   1.000
_cell.length_c   1.000
_cell.angle_alpha   90.00
_cell.angle_beta   90.00
_cell.angle_gamma   90.00
#
_symmetry.space_group_name_H-M   'P 1'
#
loop_
_entity.id
_entity.type
_entity.pdbx_description
1 polymer ?
#
loop_
_entity_poly.entity_id
_entity_poly.type
_entity_poly.pdbx_seq_one_letter_code
_entity_poly.pdbx_strand_id
1 'polypeptide(L)'
;MGRLPGFDYSRPFFYMVTLKAVKGAAEFASIVDDAEPTRDSRGRMRYLVANTITYAFAKVIKGLAAKHGGLWPIETFIVMPDHLHILFHLRDGGRSLGWYVMALIEELEAEYRRVLHNSDGGAGMPGVKSEFCISRDWHDWIVKKDGQLAAFTRYIRENPKRAWLRRRNRRFFGQVSRISFAGREWFAYGNTAILELPVIEPFRCSRKWASGGREWREALERAARIGPGGAGAGTFMSPCEKECGNAIFMAGGSLIVLSPDGFGERWHPPRNKEALCAKGRMLFLSLWEADAAKPDNATLYRRCHEMGDAIVQNSDGDAPSEGR
;
A
#
# COMPACT_ATOMS: atom_id res chain seq x y z
N MET A 1 -8.57 -13.13 -4.70
CA MET A 1 -7.64 -12.88 -3.61
C MET A 1 -6.24 -13.30 -3.89
N GLY A 2 -5.29 -12.43 -3.58
CA GLY A 2 -3.93 -12.53 -4.06
C GLY A 2 -2.97 -13.42 -3.26
N ARG A 3 -3.41 -14.51 -2.67
CA ARG A 3 -2.49 -15.49 -2.06
C ARG A 3 -1.66 -16.19 -3.12
N LEU A 4 -0.39 -16.42 -2.82
CA LEU A 4 0.50 -17.12 -3.71
C LEU A 4 0.05 -18.60 -3.83
N PRO A 5 -0.43 -19.07 -5.00
CA PRO A 5 -0.85 -20.44 -5.16
C PRO A 5 0.30 -21.41 -4.84
N GLY A 6 0.00 -22.50 -4.12
CA GLY A 6 0.99 -23.53 -3.77
C GLY A 6 2.04 -23.09 -2.73
N PHE A 7 1.97 -21.88 -2.18
CA PHE A 7 2.89 -21.45 -1.14
C PHE A 7 2.41 -21.93 0.24
N ASP A 8 3.32 -22.53 1.00
CA ASP A 8 3.06 -22.97 2.37
C ASP A 8 3.16 -21.76 3.34
N TYR A 9 2.04 -21.25 3.78
CA TYR A 9 1.91 -20.14 4.72
C TYR A 9 2.16 -20.50 6.19
N SER A 10 2.67 -21.69 6.49
CA SER A 10 3.23 -22.07 7.80
C SER A 10 4.74 -21.80 7.91
N ARG A 11 5.41 -21.51 6.79
CA ARG A 11 6.85 -21.29 6.73
C ARG A 11 7.30 -20.07 7.54
N PRO A 12 8.53 -20.10 8.10
CA PRO A 12 9.09 -19.06 8.96
C PRO A 12 9.54 -17.82 8.14
N PHE A 13 8.57 -17.04 7.75
CA PHE A 13 8.78 -15.75 7.07
C PHE A 13 8.15 -14.59 7.83
N PHE A 14 8.56 -13.39 7.49
CA PHE A 14 7.79 -12.20 7.82
C PHE A 14 6.66 -12.04 6.80
N TYR A 15 5.49 -11.67 7.30
CA TYR A 15 4.29 -11.42 6.51
C TYR A 15 3.66 -10.10 6.91
N MET A 16 3.54 -9.16 5.97
CA MET A 16 2.74 -7.96 6.21
C MET A 16 1.30 -8.24 5.82
N VAL A 17 0.38 -8.14 6.76
CA VAL A 17 -1.05 -8.34 6.55
C VAL A 17 -1.79 -7.01 6.63
N THR A 18 -2.74 -6.81 5.73
CA THR A 18 -3.67 -5.68 5.73
C THR A 18 -5.09 -6.19 5.95
N LEU A 19 -5.69 -5.80 7.07
CA LEU A 19 -7.09 -6.07 7.41
C LEU A 19 -7.90 -4.82 7.15
N LYS A 20 -8.92 -4.91 6.28
CA LYS A 20 -9.77 -3.76 5.90
C LYS A 20 -11.04 -3.74 6.74
N ALA A 21 -11.51 -2.53 7.06
CA ALA A 21 -12.84 -2.36 7.64
C ALA A 21 -13.93 -2.76 6.64
N VAL A 22 -15.03 -3.32 7.15
CA VAL A 22 -16.24 -3.50 6.34
C VAL A 22 -16.95 -2.17 6.16
N LYS A 23 -17.74 -2.06 5.09
CA LYS A 23 -18.55 -0.85 4.83
C LYS A 23 -19.59 -0.68 5.94
N GLY A 24 -19.60 0.50 6.57
CA GLY A 24 -20.54 0.81 7.64
C GLY A 24 -20.05 0.47 9.04
N ALA A 25 -18.83 -0.06 9.19
CA ALA A 25 -18.18 -0.15 10.49
C ALA A 25 -17.81 1.26 11.01
N ALA A 26 -17.65 1.39 12.33
CA ALA A 26 -17.07 2.61 12.92
C ALA A 26 -15.62 2.80 12.47
N GLU A 27 -15.18 4.04 12.37
CA GLU A 27 -13.76 4.33 12.12
C GLU A 27 -12.90 3.86 13.30
N PHE A 28 -11.82 3.14 13.01
CA PHE A 28 -10.92 2.59 14.04
C PHE A 28 -9.99 3.65 14.66
N ALA A 29 -9.79 4.75 13.95
CA ALA A 29 -8.97 5.90 14.35
C ALA A 29 -9.38 7.10 13.51
N SER A 30 -8.86 8.30 13.81
CA SER A 30 -9.00 9.47 12.94
C SER A 30 -7.62 10.02 12.56
N ILE A 31 -7.50 10.57 11.35
CA ILE A 31 -6.32 11.35 10.98
C ILE A 31 -6.49 12.77 11.52
N VAL A 32 -5.43 13.33 12.10
CA VAL A 32 -5.42 14.74 12.53
C VAL A 32 -5.92 15.62 11.39
N ASP A 33 -6.94 16.45 11.69
CA ASP A 33 -7.51 17.38 10.71
C ASP A 33 -6.54 18.52 10.38
N ASP A 34 -6.99 19.62 9.80
CA ASP A 34 -6.18 20.72 9.23
C ASP A 34 -5.21 21.41 10.23
N ALA A 35 -5.26 21.05 11.52
CA ALA A 35 -4.27 21.46 12.50
C ALA A 35 -2.91 20.82 12.23
N GLU A 36 -1.82 21.48 12.62
CA GLU A 36 -0.51 20.87 12.57
C GLU A 36 -0.43 19.65 13.50
N PRO A 37 0.24 18.56 13.05
CA PRO A 37 0.40 17.39 13.88
C PRO A 37 1.12 17.75 15.19
N THR A 38 0.58 17.31 16.30
CA THR A 38 1.19 17.51 17.62
C THR A 38 2.37 16.57 17.83
N ARG A 39 3.26 16.92 18.77
CA ARG A 39 4.36 16.02 19.19
C ARG A 39 3.92 15.21 20.42
N ASP A 40 4.31 13.94 20.47
CA ASP A 40 4.18 13.13 21.68
C ASP A 40 5.25 13.52 22.74
N SER A 41 5.18 12.89 23.92
CA SER A 41 6.14 13.09 25.01
C SER A 41 7.60 12.72 24.64
N ARG A 42 7.82 12.01 23.54
CA ARG A 42 9.14 11.65 22.99
C ARG A 42 9.52 12.52 21.78
N GLY A 43 8.79 13.61 21.53
CA GLY A 43 9.04 14.54 20.42
C GLY A 43 8.63 14.05 19.04
N ARG A 44 7.98 12.88 18.91
CA ARG A 44 7.56 12.32 17.62
C ARG A 44 6.22 12.93 17.17
N MET A 45 6.12 13.26 15.89
CA MET A 45 4.90 13.83 15.30
C MET A 45 3.74 12.82 15.33
N ARG A 46 2.59 13.27 15.80
CA ARG A 46 1.34 12.50 15.83
C ARG A 46 0.44 12.93 14.68
N TYR A 47 0.19 12.03 13.75
CA TYR A 47 -0.70 12.21 12.60
C TYR A 47 -2.04 11.49 12.78
N LEU A 48 -2.20 10.73 13.85
CA LEU A 48 -3.34 9.86 14.12
C LEU A 48 -3.91 10.18 15.49
N VAL A 49 -5.23 10.33 15.54
CA VAL A 49 -6.00 10.46 16.78
C VAL A 49 -6.62 9.11 17.10
N ALA A 50 -6.21 8.54 18.22
CA ALA A 50 -6.75 7.29 18.72
C ALA A 50 -8.14 7.54 19.35
N ASN A 51 -9.07 6.65 19.08
CA ASN A 51 -10.38 6.58 19.71
C ASN A 51 -10.51 5.31 20.57
N THR A 52 -11.68 5.06 21.15
CA THR A 52 -11.94 3.89 21.98
C THR A 52 -11.63 2.57 21.25
N ILE A 53 -11.99 2.47 19.96
CA ILE A 53 -11.72 1.28 19.14
C ILE A 53 -10.22 1.09 18.93
N THR A 54 -9.47 2.19 18.66
CA THR A 54 -8.00 2.14 18.52
C THR A 54 -7.36 1.52 19.76
N TYR A 55 -7.75 1.99 20.95
CA TYR A 55 -7.21 1.48 22.22
C TYR A 55 -7.62 0.03 22.47
N ALA A 56 -8.86 -0.31 22.18
CA ALA A 56 -9.38 -1.66 22.31
C ALA A 56 -8.63 -2.65 21.43
N PHE A 57 -8.44 -2.32 20.13
CA PHE A 57 -7.68 -3.14 19.20
C PHE A 57 -6.20 -3.26 19.58
N ALA A 58 -5.57 -2.17 19.99
CA ALA A 58 -4.20 -2.21 20.46
C ALA A 58 -4.05 -3.09 21.73
N LYS A 59 -5.04 -3.08 22.63
CA LYS A 59 -5.07 -3.94 23.83
C LYS A 59 -5.18 -5.41 23.44
N VAL A 60 -6.09 -5.76 22.51
CA VAL A 60 -6.25 -7.14 22.01
C VAL A 60 -4.93 -7.63 21.39
N ILE A 61 -4.36 -6.87 20.45
CA ILE A 61 -3.14 -7.28 19.72
C ILE A 61 -1.96 -7.47 20.68
N LYS A 62 -1.75 -6.53 21.61
CA LYS A 62 -0.70 -6.62 22.63
C LYS A 62 -0.96 -7.76 23.62
N GLY A 63 -2.24 -7.95 23.99
CA GLY A 63 -2.63 -9.03 24.91
C GLY A 63 -2.39 -10.40 24.33
N LEU A 64 -2.67 -10.62 23.05
CA LEU A 64 -2.38 -11.86 22.35
C LEU A 64 -0.86 -12.11 22.28
N ALA A 65 -0.07 -11.09 21.97
CA ALA A 65 1.39 -11.20 21.95
C ALA A 65 1.96 -11.59 23.35
N ALA A 66 1.35 -11.10 24.43
CA ALA A 66 1.80 -11.37 25.81
C ALA A 66 1.30 -12.70 26.38
N LYS A 67 0.00 -13.05 26.16
CA LYS A 67 -0.66 -14.23 26.74
C LYS A 67 -0.01 -15.57 26.38
N HIS A 68 0.62 -15.64 25.22
CA HIS A 68 1.17 -16.88 24.67
C HIS A 68 2.70 -16.96 24.81
N GLY A 69 3.31 -16.28 25.78
CA GLY A 69 4.76 -16.36 26.03
C GLY A 69 5.62 -16.02 24.83
N GLY A 70 5.18 -15.09 23.99
CA GLY A 70 5.85 -14.75 22.72
C GLY A 70 5.54 -15.71 21.56
N LEU A 71 4.58 -16.60 21.69
CA LEU A 71 4.15 -17.53 20.65
C LEU A 71 3.30 -16.86 19.55
N TRP A 72 2.68 -15.70 19.86
CA TRP A 72 1.99 -14.91 18.84
C TRP A 72 3.00 -14.09 18.04
N PRO A 73 3.10 -14.36 16.75
CA PRO A 73 4.19 -13.83 15.91
C PRO A 73 3.91 -12.42 15.39
N ILE A 74 3.55 -11.47 16.27
CA ILE A 74 3.29 -10.07 15.88
C ILE A 74 4.50 -9.21 16.26
N GLU A 75 5.18 -8.65 15.26
CA GLU A 75 6.33 -7.77 15.42
C GLU A 75 5.93 -6.30 15.58
N THR A 76 5.04 -5.83 14.73
CA THR A 76 4.53 -4.45 14.77
C THR A 76 3.19 -4.34 14.10
N PHE A 77 2.44 -3.30 14.46
CA PHE A 77 1.14 -3.02 13.84
C PHE A 77 0.82 -1.53 13.88
N ILE A 78 -0.17 -1.14 13.08
CA ILE A 78 -0.83 0.16 13.17
C ILE A 78 -2.31 0.03 12.90
N VAL A 79 -3.11 0.79 13.65
CA VAL A 79 -4.56 0.91 13.47
C VAL A 79 -4.81 2.22 12.74
N MET A 80 -5.27 2.13 11.49
CA MET A 80 -5.65 3.25 10.63
C MET A 80 -7.17 3.44 10.69
N PRO A 81 -7.74 4.54 10.17
CA PRO A 81 -9.19 4.76 10.23
C PRO A 81 -10.03 3.63 9.64
N ASP A 82 -9.62 3.04 8.55
CA ASP A 82 -10.36 2.08 7.72
C ASP A 82 -9.65 0.74 7.51
N HIS A 83 -8.51 0.53 8.15
CA HIS A 83 -7.73 -0.72 8.04
C HIS A 83 -6.68 -0.85 9.16
N LEU A 84 -6.12 -2.05 9.27
CA LEU A 84 -4.94 -2.33 10.08
C LEU A 84 -3.83 -2.86 9.19
N HIS A 85 -2.59 -2.45 9.46
CA HIS A 85 -1.39 -3.15 8.98
C HIS A 85 -0.74 -3.86 10.15
N ILE A 86 -0.37 -5.11 9.93
CA ILE A 86 0.23 -5.97 10.95
C ILE A 86 1.39 -6.74 10.32
N LEU A 87 2.54 -6.70 10.95
CA LEU A 87 3.70 -7.50 10.55
C LEU A 87 3.79 -8.72 11.45
N PHE A 88 3.63 -9.89 10.84
CA PHE A 88 3.81 -11.18 11.50
C PHE A 88 5.21 -11.73 11.21
N HIS A 89 5.80 -12.41 12.18
CA HIS A 89 7.02 -13.20 12.01
C HIS A 89 6.74 -14.64 12.45
N LEU A 90 6.37 -15.50 11.51
CA LEU A 90 6.15 -16.90 11.80
C LEU A 90 7.48 -17.60 12.11
N ARG A 91 7.42 -18.57 13.01
CA ARG A 91 8.56 -19.41 13.41
C ARG A 91 8.28 -20.86 13.02
N ASP A 92 9.34 -21.67 12.91
CA ASP A 92 9.20 -23.10 12.63
C ASP A 92 8.31 -23.79 13.66
N GLY A 93 7.48 -24.74 13.19
CA GLY A 93 6.55 -25.49 14.04
C GLY A 93 5.32 -24.74 14.51
N GLY A 94 5.13 -23.46 14.07
CA GLY A 94 3.97 -22.65 14.37
C GLY A 94 2.74 -23.03 13.54
N ARG A 95 1.62 -22.34 13.82
CA ARG A 95 0.40 -22.41 13.00
C ARG A 95 0.59 -21.63 11.71
N SER A 96 -0.28 -21.89 10.72
CA SER A 96 -0.25 -21.12 9.46
C SER A 96 -0.64 -19.65 9.68
N LEU A 97 -0.16 -18.76 8.81
CA LEU A 97 -0.57 -17.34 8.82
C LEU A 97 -2.09 -17.18 8.85
N GLY A 98 -2.81 -17.99 8.05
CA GLY A 98 -4.27 -17.94 7.99
C GLY A 98 -4.92 -18.21 9.34
N TRP A 99 -4.39 -19.16 10.12
CA TRP A 99 -4.88 -19.44 11.45
C TRP A 99 -4.71 -18.23 12.40
N TYR A 100 -3.51 -17.62 12.42
CA TYR A 100 -3.25 -16.44 13.26
C TYR A 100 -4.13 -15.25 12.86
N VAL A 101 -4.28 -15.01 11.56
CA VAL A 101 -5.09 -13.89 11.07
C VAL A 101 -6.57 -14.08 11.42
N MET A 102 -7.11 -15.28 11.22
CA MET A 102 -8.52 -15.56 11.54
C MET A 102 -8.78 -15.46 13.04
N ALA A 103 -7.93 -16.04 13.88
CA ALA A 103 -8.06 -15.93 15.33
C ALA A 103 -7.95 -14.48 15.80
N LEU A 104 -7.06 -13.68 15.21
CA LEU A 104 -6.97 -12.25 15.49
C LEU A 104 -8.26 -11.50 15.10
N ILE A 105 -8.81 -11.78 13.92
CA ILE A 105 -10.05 -11.15 13.47
C ILE A 105 -11.18 -11.46 14.47
N GLU A 106 -11.31 -12.69 14.93
CA GLU A 106 -12.35 -13.09 15.90
C GLU A 106 -12.25 -12.32 17.22
N GLU A 107 -11.03 -12.17 17.75
CA GLU A 107 -10.79 -11.38 18.98
C GLU A 107 -11.08 -9.88 18.77
N LEU A 108 -10.66 -9.31 17.63
CA LEU A 108 -10.94 -7.92 17.30
C LEU A 108 -12.45 -7.67 17.10
N GLU A 109 -13.16 -8.59 16.46
CA GLU A 109 -14.61 -8.53 16.28
C GLU A 109 -15.36 -8.63 17.62
N ALA A 110 -14.93 -9.52 18.51
CA ALA A 110 -15.52 -9.64 19.86
C ALA A 110 -15.34 -8.34 20.65
N GLU A 111 -14.14 -7.77 20.62
CA GLU A 111 -13.85 -6.53 21.33
C GLU A 111 -14.55 -5.32 20.69
N TYR A 112 -14.68 -5.28 19.36
CA TYR A 112 -15.45 -4.26 18.67
C TYR A 112 -16.91 -4.24 19.11
N ARG A 113 -17.57 -5.39 19.12
CA ARG A 113 -18.96 -5.51 19.62
C ARG A 113 -19.06 -5.05 21.07
N ARG A 114 -18.07 -5.44 21.92
CA ARG A 114 -18.05 -5.00 23.32
C ARG A 114 -17.96 -3.47 23.44
N VAL A 115 -17.15 -2.81 22.61
CA VAL A 115 -17.05 -1.35 22.58
C VAL A 115 -18.37 -0.72 22.13
N LEU A 116 -19.01 -1.25 21.08
CA LEU A 116 -20.30 -0.76 20.60
C LEU A 116 -21.40 -0.84 21.66
N HIS A 117 -21.49 -1.98 22.36
CA HIS A 117 -22.51 -2.18 23.40
C HIS A 117 -22.28 -1.34 24.66
N ASN A 118 -21.03 -1.02 24.97
CA ASN A 118 -20.68 -0.20 26.13
C ASN A 118 -20.74 1.32 25.87
N SER A 119 -20.92 1.71 24.61
CA SER A 119 -21.07 3.12 24.21
C SER A 119 -22.53 3.54 24.42
N ASP A 120 -22.75 4.60 25.19
CA ASP A 120 -24.06 5.27 25.40
C ASP A 120 -25.21 4.41 25.96
N GLY A 121 -24.93 3.53 26.94
CA GLY A 121 -26.01 2.80 27.64
C GLY A 121 -26.88 1.92 26.75
N GLY A 122 -26.35 1.41 25.63
CA GLY A 122 -27.04 0.48 24.73
C GLY A 122 -27.65 1.09 23.48
N ALA A 123 -27.48 2.40 23.24
CA ALA A 123 -28.01 3.06 22.02
C ALA A 123 -27.14 2.87 20.76
N GLY A 124 -25.95 2.25 20.89
CA GLY A 124 -24.99 2.08 19.80
C GLY A 124 -24.28 3.38 19.40
N MET A 125 -23.18 3.25 18.67
CA MET A 125 -22.47 4.43 18.14
C MET A 125 -23.25 5.04 16.96
N PRO A 126 -23.53 6.38 16.96
CA PRO A 126 -24.22 7.03 15.86
C PRO A 126 -23.52 6.79 14.51
N GLY A 127 -24.27 6.42 13.48
CA GLY A 127 -23.76 6.20 12.11
C GLY A 127 -23.12 4.84 11.86
N VAL A 128 -22.96 3.99 12.88
CA VAL A 128 -22.49 2.60 12.72
C VAL A 128 -23.63 1.73 12.20
N LYS A 129 -23.39 1.05 11.09
CA LYS A 129 -24.38 0.21 10.37
C LYS A 129 -24.01 -1.28 10.38
N SER A 130 -22.89 -1.65 11.01
CA SER A 130 -22.42 -3.03 10.99
C SER A 130 -21.89 -3.43 12.37
N GLU A 131 -22.33 -4.60 12.83
CA GLU A 131 -21.79 -5.27 14.02
C GLU A 131 -20.45 -5.97 13.75
N PHE A 132 -20.09 -6.13 12.47
CA PHE A 132 -18.80 -6.63 12.02
C PHE A 132 -17.92 -5.46 11.61
N CYS A 133 -16.65 -5.52 11.97
CA CYS A 133 -15.73 -4.43 11.66
C CYS A 133 -14.66 -4.78 10.63
N ILE A 134 -14.28 -6.05 10.49
CA ILE A 134 -13.16 -6.46 9.65
C ILE A 134 -13.62 -7.40 8.56
N SER A 135 -13.20 -7.09 7.32
CA SER A 135 -13.42 -7.97 6.18
C SER A 135 -12.65 -9.29 6.34
N ARG A 136 -13.32 -10.41 6.04
CA ARG A 136 -12.66 -11.73 5.98
C ARG A 136 -11.73 -11.84 4.76
N ASP A 137 -11.79 -10.87 3.86
CA ASP A 137 -10.94 -10.72 2.71
C ASP A 137 -9.74 -9.82 3.04
N TRP A 138 -8.61 -10.40 3.34
CA TRP A 138 -7.40 -9.71 3.73
C TRP A 138 -6.26 -9.93 2.73
N HIS A 139 -5.32 -9.00 2.69
CA HIS A 139 -4.16 -9.03 1.80
C HIS A 139 -2.89 -9.29 2.59
N ASP A 140 -1.97 -10.07 2.02
CA ASP A 140 -0.67 -10.34 2.61
C ASP A 140 0.49 -10.13 1.63
N TRP A 141 1.63 -9.77 2.18
CA TRP A 141 2.92 -9.77 1.52
C TRP A 141 3.88 -10.70 2.26
N ILE A 142 4.57 -11.55 1.51
CA ILE A 142 5.66 -12.38 2.04
C ILE A 142 6.95 -11.59 1.88
N VAL A 143 7.66 -11.33 2.97
CA VAL A 143 8.96 -10.66 2.95
C VAL A 143 10.03 -11.67 2.52
N LYS A 144 10.54 -11.54 1.31
CA LYS A 144 11.46 -12.52 0.71
C LYS A 144 12.85 -11.98 0.44
N LYS A 145 13.00 -10.66 0.32
CA LYS A 145 14.25 -10.00 -0.06
C LYS A 145 14.86 -9.28 1.13
N ASP A 146 16.18 -9.20 1.14
CA ASP A 146 16.91 -8.36 2.09
C ASP A 146 16.45 -6.90 1.96
N GLY A 147 16.41 -6.18 3.07
CA GLY A 147 15.92 -4.80 3.12
C GLY A 147 14.39 -4.64 3.13
N GLN A 148 13.60 -5.58 2.60
CA GLN A 148 12.14 -5.48 2.58
C GLN A 148 11.55 -5.37 3.99
N LEU A 149 12.10 -6.05 4.98
CA LEU A 149 11.61 -5.97 6.36
C LEU A 149 11.67 -4.54 6.90
N ALA A 150 12.79 -3.86 6.70
CA ALA A 150 12.96 -2.46 7.09
C ALA A 150 11.98 -1.55 6.32
N ALA A 151 11.80 -1.80 5.01
CA ALA A 151 10.87 -1.05 4.17
C ALA A 151 9.41 -1.21 4.64
N PHE A 152 8.95 -2.43 4.95
CA PHE A 152 7.61 -2.67 5.50
C PHE A 152 7.42 -2.07 6.88
N THR A 153 8.42 -2.18 7.76
CA THR A 153 8.38 -1.57 9.10
C THR A 153 8.26 -0.05 8.99
N ARG A 154 9.05 0.59 8.10
CA ARG A 154 8.97 2.01 7.81
C ARG A 154 7.60 2.38 7.22
N TYR A 155 7.12 1.61 6.24
CA TYR A 155 5.80 1.82 5.63
C TYR A 155 4.68 1.80 6.67
N ILE A 156 4.64 0.81 7.55
CA ILE A 156 3.64 0.72 8.64
C ILE A 156 3.72 1.96 9.52
N ARG A 157 4.92 2.34 9.97
CA ARG A 157 5.12 3.48 10.87
C ARG A 157 4.74 4.81 10.24
N GLU A 158 5.00 5.01 8.95
CA GLU A 158 4.76 6.27 8.24
C GLU A 158 3.36 6.37 7.61
N ASN A 159 2.57 5.30 7.66
CA ASN A 159 1.23 5.28 7.08
C ASN A 159 0.33 6.44 7.55
N PRO A 160 0.31 6.82 8.85
CA PRO A 160 -0.46 7.99 9.31
C PRO A 160 -0.01 9.30 8.68
N LYS A 161 1.31 9.53 8.56
CA LYS A 161 1.87 10.71 7.90
C LYS A 161 1.44 10.79 6.43
N ARG A 162 1.49 9.66 5.71
CA ARG A 162 1.06 9.56 4.31
C ARG A 162 -0.44 9.84 4.16
N ALA A 163 -1.27 9.34 5.08
CA ALA A 163 -2.70 9.60 5.10
C ALA A 163 -3.01 11.07 5.39
N TRP A 164 -2.31 11.69 6.33
CA TRP A 164 -2.42 13.11 6.66
C TRP A 164 -2.01 14.00 5.48
N LEU A 165 -0.86 13.74 4.85
CA LEU A 165 -0.41 14.47 3.67
C LEU A 165 -1.44 14.41 2.53
N ARG A 166 -2.05 13.25 2.30
CA ARG A 166 -3.11 13.07 1.30
C ARG A 166 -4.37 13.88 1.62
N ARG A 167 -4.74 14.00 2.90
CA ARG A 167 -5.90 14.80 3.33
C ARG A 167 -5.66 16.30 3.14
N ARG A 168 -4.49 16.78 3.58
CA ARG A 168 -4.13 18.21 3.58
C ARG A 168 -3.91 18.76 2.18
N ASN A 169 -3.36 17.97 1.27
CA ASN A 169 -2.93 18.42 -0.05
C ASN A 169 -3.64 17.70 -1.19
N ARG A 170 -4.95 17.78 -1.26
CA ARG A 170 -5.71 17.25 -2.42
C ARG A 170 -5.23 17.84 -3.76
N ARG A 171 -4.71 19.07 -3.78
CA ARG A 171 -4.12 19.71 -4.95
C ARG A 171 -2.64 19.40 -5.15
N PHE A 172 -1.94 18.89 -4.13
CA PHE A 172 -0.51 18.56 -4.20
C PHE A 172 -0.18 17.52 -5.29
N PHE A 173 -1.10 16.60 -5.53
CA PHE A 173 -0.96 15.57 -6.56
C PHE A 173 -1.50 16.01 -7.94
N GLY A 174 -1.92 17.24 -8.09
CA GLY A 174 -2.51 17.80 -9.32
C GLY A 174 -1.60 18.78 -10.06
N GLN A 175 -0.29 18.74 -9.80
CA GLN A 175 0.69 19.62 -10.46
C GLN A 175 1.88 18.79 -10.96
N VAL A 176 2.47 19.23 -12.08
CA VAL A 176 3.75 18.68 -12.56
C VAL A 176 4.86 19.21 -11.66
N SER A 177 5.70 18.31 -11.18
CA SER A 177 6.89 18.61 -10.37
C SER A 177 8.13 17.98 -11.00
N ARG A 178 9.32 18.52 -10.70
CA ARG A 178 10.60 17.87 -10.97
C ARG A 178 11.06 17.15 -9.72
N ILE A 179 11.52 15.92 -9.88
CA ILE A 179 12.03 15.09 -8.79
C ILE A 179 13.31 14.39 -9.22
N SER A 180 14.26 14.26 -8.29
CA SER A 180 15.45 13.40 -8.49
C SER A 180 15.18 12.04 -7.88
N PHE A 181 15.30 10.99 -8.69
CA PHE A 181 15.11 9.62 -8.25
C PHE A 181 15.91 8.65 -9.12
N ALA A 182 16.53 7.64 -8.53
CA ALA A 182 17.36 6.66 -9.25
C ALA A 182 18.49 7.32 -10.08
N GLY A 183 19.13 8.37 -9.53
CA GLY A 183 20.21 9.10 -10.20
C GLY A 183 19.78 9.88 -11.45
N ARG A 184 18.49 10.15 -11.63
CA ARG A 184 17.92 10.88 -12.78
C ARG A 184 16.90 11.91 -12.33
N GLU A 185 16.73 12.96 -13.15
CA GLU A 185 15.66 13.93 -13.03
C GLU A 185 14.42 13.44 -13.77
N TRP A 186 13.25 13.61 -13.14
CA TRP A 186 11.96 13.19 -13.65
C TRP A 186 10.95 14.31 -13.58
N PHE A 187 10.09 14.38 -14.59
CA PHE A 187 8.82 15.10 -14.49
C PHE A 187 7.78 14.16 -13.88
N ALA A 188 7.17 14.58 -12.81
CA ALA A 188 6.23 13.78 -12.03
C ALA A 188 4.88 14.48 -11.89
N TYR A 189 3.79 13.73 -12.04
CA TYR A 189 2.44 14.18 -11.74
C TYR A 189 1.73 13.11 -10.89
N GLY A 190 1.29 13.49 -9.71
CA GLY A 190 0.64 12.58 -8.77
C GLY A 190 1.46 12.34 -7.51
N ASN A 191 1.25 11.20 -6.86
CA ASN A 191 1.83 10.90 -5.55
C ASN A 191 3.26 10.32 -5.66
N THR A 192 4.27 11.15 -5.49
CA THR A 192 5.69 10.73 -5.53
C THR A 192 6.06 9.78 -4.40
N ALA A 193 5.34 9.77 -3.26
CA ALA A 193 5.58 8.81 -2.19
C ALA A 193 5.30 7.34 -2.60
N ILE A 194 4.73 7.09 -3.77
CA ILE A 194 4.62 5.73 -4.33
C ILE A 194 6.01 5.14 -4.63
N LEU A 195 7.01 5.96 -4.93
CA LEU A 195 8.38 5.52 -5.17
C LEU A 195 9.09 4.96 -3.92
N GLU A 196 8.54 5.23 -2.74
CA GLU A 196 9.05 4.73 -1.46
C GLU A 196 8.30 3.49 -0.96
N LEU A 197 7.39 2.93 -1.76
CA LEU A 197 6.66 1.71 -1.38
C LEU A 197 7.62 0.53 -1.30
N PRO A 198 7.41 -0.39 -0.34
CA PRO A 198 8.32 -1.52 -0.12
C PRO A 198 8.31 -2.56 -1.24
N VAL A 199 7.31 -2.54 -2.10
CA VAL A 199 7.20 -3.43 -3.26
C VAL A 199 6.85 -2.62 -4.48
N ILE A 200 7.75 -2.60 -5.47
CA ILE A 200 7.49 -2.05 -6.80
C ILE A 200 7.84 -3.14 -7.82
N GLU A 201 6.87 -3.52 -8.65
CA GLU A 201 7.06 -4.55 -9.68
C GLU A 201 6.91 -3.97 -11.08
N PRO A 202 7.79 -4.35 -12.03
CA PRO A 202 7.67 -3.91 -13.42
C PRO A 202 6.60 -4.72 -14.15
N PHE A 203 5.78 -4.02 -14.95
CA PHE A 203 4.79 -4.63 -15.84
C PHE A 203 5.10 -4.33 -17.29
N ARG A 204 5.43 -5.39 -18.04
CA ARG A 204 5.67 -5.39 -19.47
C ARG A 204 4.89 -6.54 -20.09
N CYS A 205 3.90 -6.23 -20.89
CA CYS A 205 3.11 -7.24 -21.60
C CYS A 205 3.32 -7.07 -23.11
N SER A 206 3.73 -8.14 -23.73
CA SER A 206 3.88 -8.15 -25.19
C SER A 206 2.52 -7.99 -25.87
N ARG A 207 2.45 -7.14 -26.90
CA ARG A 207 1.25 -7.02 -27.76
C ARG A 207 0.95 -8.29 -28.56
N LYS A 208 1.93 -9.22 -28.63
CA LYS A 208 1.80 -10.51 -29.34
C LYS A 208 1.14 -11.58 -28.46
N TRP A 209 0.98 -11.36 -27.16
CA TRP A 209 0.33 -12.32 -26.30
C TRP A 209 -1.15 -12.46 -26.68
N ALA A 210 -1.58 -13.70 -26.82
CA ALA A 210 -3.01 -14.00 -27.05
C ALA A 210 -3.83 -13.57 -25.84
N SER A 211 -4.95 -12.91 -26.08
CA SER A 211 -5.87 -12.55 -24.98
C SER A 211 -6.34 -13.81 -24.26
N GLY A 212 -6.21 -13.83 -22.92
CA GLY A 212 -6.48 -15.00 -22.09
C GLY A 212 -5.48 -16.16 -22.25
N GLY A 213 -4.39 -15.98 -22.99
CA GLY A 213 -3.28 -16.92 -23.08
C GLY A 213 -2.55 -17.13 -21.75
N ARG A 214 -1.59 -18.05 -21.73
CA ARG A 214 -0.86 -18.41 -20.51
C ARG A 214 -0.13 -17.19 -19.92
N GLU A 215 0.68 -16.49 -20.71
CA GLU A 215 1.47 -15.35 -20.28
C GLU A 215 0.59 -14.18 -19.80
N TRP A 216 -0.57 -14.00 -20.45
CA TRP A 216 -1.55 -12.99 -20.06
C TRP A 216 -2.14 -13.29 -18.67
N ARG A 217 -2.54 -14.54 -18.42
CA ARG A 217 -3.07 -14.97 -17.12
C ARG A 217 -2.01 -14.86 -16.02
N GLU A 218 -0.78 -15.30 -16.27
CA GLU A 218 0.33 -15.18 -15.32
C GLU A 218 0.60 -13.70 -14.94
N ALA A 219 0.52 -12.78 -15.93
CA ALA A 219 0.66 -11.36 -15.69
C ALA A 219 -0.49 -10.80 -14.81
N LEU A 220 -1.73 -11.22 -15.08
CA LEU A 220 -2.89 -10.81 -14.27
C LEU A 220 -2.83 -11.36 -12.85
N GLU A 221 -2.43 -12.61 -12.66
CA GLU A 221 -2.25 -13.21 -11.34
C GLU A 221 -1.18 -12.48 -10.53
N ARG A 222 -0.05 -12.11 -11.17
CA ARG A 222 0.97 -11.29 -10.56
C ARG A 222 0.45 -9.90 -10.19
N ALA A 223 -0.28 -9.26 -11.10
CA ALA A 223 -0.90 -7.96 -10.88
C ALA A 223 -1.89 -7.97 -9.70
N ALA A 224 -2.75 -8.98 -9.63
CA ALA A 224 -3.73 -9.13 -8.55
C ALA A 224 -3.12 -9.32 -7.16
N ARG A 225 -1.84 -9.69 -7.08
CA ARG A 225 -1.10 -9.79 -5.81
C ARG A 225 -0.52 -8.46 -5.32
N ILE A 226 -0.47 -7.43 -6.17
CA ILE A 226 0.01 -6.10 -5.78
C ILE A 226 -1.10 -5.35 -5.04
N GLY A 227 -1.10 -5.48 -3.72
CA GLY A 227 -2.08 -4.84 -2.84
C GLY A 227 -1.54 -3.59 -2.12
N PRO A 228 -2.13 -3.22 -0.98
CA PRO A 228 -1.68 -2.10 -0.17
C PRO A 228 -0.20 -2.22 0.21
N GLY A 229 0.56 -1.16 0.01
CA GLY A 229 2.02 -1.16 0.21
C GLY A 229 2.81 -1.58 -1.03
N GLY A 230 2.14 -1.87 -2.15
CA GLY A 230 2.80 -2.19 -3.42
C GLY A 230 2.38 -1.28 -4.57
N ALA A 231 3.22 -1.23 -5.61
CA ALA A 231 2.94 -0.55 -6.86
C ALA A 231 3.38 -1.38 -8.06
N GLY A 232 2.63 -1.26 -9.15
CA GLY A 232 3.08 -1.71 -10.46
C GLY A 232 3.65 -0.55 -11.27
N ALA A 233 4.81 -0.73 -11.90
CA ALA A 233 5.47 0.25 -12.75
C ALA A 233 5.42 -0.20 -14.21
N GLY A 234 4.92 0.64 -15.12
CA GLY A 234 4.84 0.32 -16.54
C GLY A 234 4.18 1.40 -17.36
N THR A 235 4.09 1.19 -18.66
CA THR A 235 3.41 2.14 -19.55
C THR A 235 1.88 2.02 -19.49
N PHE A 236 1.37 0.84 -19.17
CA PHE A 236 -0.06 0.48 -19.12
C PHE A 236 -0.80 0.84 -20.42
N MET A 237 -0.14 0.66 -21.57
CA MET A 237 -0.69 1.01 -22.89
C MET A 237 -1.24 -0.18 -23.66
N SER A 238 -0.62 -1.37 -23.54
CA SER A 238 -1.14 -2.59 -24.18
C SER A 238 -2.43 -3.07 -23.48
N PRO A 239 -3.29 -3.83 -24.15
CA PRO A 239 -4.51 -4.37 -23.52
C PRO A 239 -4.21 -5.15 -22.25
N CYS A 240 -3.24 -6.06 -22.26
CA CYS A 240 -2.83 -6.83 -21.08
C CYS A 240 -2.33 -5.92 -19.95
N GLU A 241 -1.47 -4.93 -20.23
CA GLU A 241 -0.99 -3.99 -19.23
C GLU A 241 -2.14 -3.19 -18.59
N LYS A 242 -3.14 -2.77 -19.40
CA LYS A 242 -4.33 -2.08 -18.87
C LYS A 242 -5.13 -2.96 -17.91
N GLU A 243 -5.31 -4.22 -18.23
CA GLU A 243 -5.97 -5.18 -17.34
C GLU A 243 -5.14 -5.43 -16.08
N CYS A 244 -3.81 -5.56 -16.19
CA CYS A 244 -2.91 -5.64 -15.05
C CYS A 244 -3.03 -4.39 -14.16
N GLY A 245 -3.05 -3.19 -14.74
CA GLY A 245 -3.24 -1.95 -14.00
C GLY A 245 -4.57 -1.91 -13.24
N ASN A 246 -5.66 -2.37 -13.85
CA ASN A 246 -6.94 -2.50 -13.19
C ASN A 246 -6.90 -3.53 -12.05
N ALA A 247 -6.28 -4.71 -12.26
CA ALA A 247 -6.14 -5.73 -11.24
C ALA A 247 -5.35 -5.24 -10.02
N ILE A 248 -4.22 -4.54 -10.22
CA ILE A 248 -3.44 -3.88 -9.17
C ILE A 248 -4.33 -2.90 -8.39
N PHE A 249 -5.09 -2.09 -9.11
CA PHE A 249 -5.93 -1.08 -8.51
C PHE A 249 -7.05 -1.69 -7.66
N MET A 250 -7.71 -2.74 -8.16
CA MET A 250 -8.74 -3.48 -7.43
C MET A 250 -8.19 -4.19 -6.19
N ALA A 251 -6.96 -4.70 -6.25
CA ALA A 251 -6.27 -5.29 -5.11
C ALA A 251 -5.85 -4.27 -4.03
N GLY A 252 -5.96 -2.97 -4.29
CA GLY A 252 -5.57 -1.93 -3.34
C GLY A 252 -4.16 -1.37 -3.54
N GLY A 253 -3.43 -1.83 -4.55
CA GLY A 253 -2.10 -1.35 -4.94
C GLY A 253 -2.13 0.01 -5.64
N SER A 254 -0.95 0.53 -5.96
CA SER A 254 -0.74 1.81 -6.64
C SER A 254 -0.11 1.59 -8.02
N LEU A 255 -0.17 2.61 -8.87
CA LEU A 255 0.42 2.56 -10.21
C LEU A 255 1.47 3.66 -10.40
N ILE A 256 2.60 3.29 -10.99
CA ILE A 256 3.61 4.20 -11.56
C ILE A 256 3.50 4.08 -13.07
N VAL A 257 2.93 5.12 -13.69
CA VAL A 257 2.71 5.16 -15.14
C VAL A 257 3.88 5.87 -15.80
N LEU A 258 4.66 5.14 -16.59
CA LEU A 258 5.79 5.66 -17.34
C LEU A 258 5.27 6.23 -18.66
N SER A 259 5.31 7.55 -18.78
CA SER A 259 4.82 8.24 -19.98
C SER A 259 5.96 8.40 -21.02
N PRO A 260 5.71 8.01 -22.28
CA PRO A 260 6.60 8.34 -23.37
C PRO A 260 6.49 9.81 -23.78
N ASP A 261 5.46 10.51 -23.30
CA ASP A 261 5.24 11.92 -23.57
C ASP A 261 5.79 12.79 -22.44
N GLY A 262 6.40 13.92 -22.80
CA GLY A 262 6.84 14.91 -21.81
C GLY A 262 5.65 15.63 -21.15
N PHE A 263 5.90 16.19 -19.98
CA PHE A 263 4.90 16.95 -19.23
C PHE A 263 5.24 18.45 -19.28
N GLY A 264 4.33 19.24 -19.87
CA GLY A 264 4.38 20.69 -19.73
C GLY A 264 3.73 21.13 -18.40
N GLU A 265 3.91 22.37 -18.01
CA GLU A 265 3.39 22.91 -16.74
C GLU A 265 1.88 22.75 -16.58
N ARG A 266 1.12 22.76 -17.68
CA ARG A 266 -0.34 22.60 -17.69
C ARG A 266 -0.81 21.20 -18.08
N TRP A 267 0.12 20.22 -18.09
CA TRP A 267 -0.24 18.85 -18.43
C TRP A 267 -1.14 18.23 -17.36
N HIS A 268 -2.18 17.55 -17.81
CA HIS A 268 -3.10 16.79 -16.96
C HIS A 268 -3.38 15.42 -17.57
N PRO A 269 -3.44 14.36 -16.75
CA PRO A 269 -3.89 13.06 -17.23
C PRO A 269 -5.40 13.10 -17.54
N PRO A 270 -5.94 12.11 -18.26
CA PRO A 270 -7.39 11.98 -18.42
C PRO A 270 -8.14 12.03 -17.09
N ARG A 271 -9.34 12.64 -17.04
CA ARG A 271 -10.09 12.92 -15.78
C ARG A 271 -10.22 11.75 -14.83
N ASN A 272 -10.45 10.52 -15.35
CA ASN A 272 -10.53 9.31 -14.54
C ASN A 272 -9.19 8.99 -13.83
N LYS A 273 -8.06 9.24 -14.48
CA LYS A 273 -6.72 9.05 -13.93
C LYS A 273 -6.32 10.19 -12.98
N GLU A 274 -6.75 11.42 -13.27
CA GLU A 274 -6.57 12.55 -12.37
C GLU A 274 -7.21 12.29 -10.99
N ALA A 275 -8.43 11.74 -10.97
CA ALA A 275 -9.08 11.33 -9.73
C ALA A 275 -8.28 10.28 -8.94
N LEU A 276 -7.55 9.40 -9.63
CA LEU A 276 -6.67 8.40 -8.99
C LEU A 276 -5.39 9.04 -8.43
N CYS A 277 -4.83 10.03 -9.14
CA CYS A 277 -3.73 10.85 -8.62
C CYS A 277 -4.17 11.60 -7.35
N ALA A 278 -5.34 12.26 -7.39
CA ALA A 278 -5.90 12.96 -6.24
C ALA A 278 -6.15 12.05 -5.02
N LYS A 279 -6.45 10.76 -5.26
CA LYS A 279 -6.53 9.74 -4.21
C LYS A 279 -5.15 9.23 -3.73
N GLY A 280 -4.07 9.74 -4.31
CA GLY A 280 -2.70 9.35 -3.97
C GLY A 280 -2.32 7.93 -4.38
N ARG A 281 -3.05 7.32 -5.35
CA ARG A 281 -2.82 5.94 -5.79
C ARG A 281 -2.20 5.81 -7.17
N MET A 282 -1.86 6.94 -7.80
CA MET A 282 -1.23 6.96 -9.13
C MET A 282 -0.16 8.04 -9.20
N LEU A 283 0.93 7.70 -9.85
CA LEU A 283 2.04 8.58 -10.18
C LEU A 283 2.35 8.42 -11.67
N PHE A 284 2.40 9.53 -12.39
CA PHE A 284 2.95 9.59 -13.74
C PHE A 284 4.39 10.08 -13.68
N LEU A 285 5.27 9.45 -14.44
CA LEU A 285 6.67 9.84 -14.58
C LEU A 285 7.05 9.96 -16.06
N SER A 286 7.84 10.98 -16.36
CA SER A 286 8.49 11.16 -17.67
C SER A 286 9.91 11.69 -17.49
N LEU A 287 10.81 11.32 -18.40
CA LEU A 287 12.17 11.89 -18.52
C LEU A 287 12.22 13.08 -19.48
N TRP A 288 11.13 13.35 -20.20
CA TRP A 288 11.11 14.34 -21.27
C TRP A 288 10.34 15.58 -20.89
N GLU A 289 10.83 16.73 -21.36
CA GLU A 289 10.04 17.96 -21.41
C GLU A 289 8.95 17.87 -22.49
N ALA A 290 7.93 18.70 -22.39
CA ALA A 290 6.79 18.67 -23.30
C ALA A 290 7.18 18.79 -24.78
N ASP A 291 8.17 19.66 -25.06
CA ASP A 291 8.61 20.02 -26.39
C ASP A 291 9.92 19.35 -26.82
N ALA A 292 10.41 18.38 -26.03
CA ALA A 292 11.63 17.67 -26.35
C ALA A 292 11.46 16.87 -27.65
N ALA A 293 12.48 16.88 -28.50
CA ALA A 293 12.54 16.04 -29.69
C ALA A 293 12.44 14.57 -29.29
N LYS A 294 11.39 13.90 -29.74
CA LYS A 294 11.14 12.50 -29.37
C LYS A 294 11.92 11.56 -30.31
N PRO A 295 12.57 10.55 -29.77
CA PRO A 295 13.08 9.45 -30.57
C PRO A 295 11.92 8.67 -31.23
N ASP A 296 12.25 7.74 -32.12
CA ASP A 296 11.26 6.84 -32.70
C ASP A 296 10.50 6.03 -31.61
N ASN A 297 9.31 5.57 -31.96
CA ASN A 297 8.44 4.87 -30.99
C ASN A 297 9.11 3.64 -30.35
N ALA A 298 9.90 2.87 -31.10
CA ALA A 298 10.55 1.67 -30.56
C ALA A 298 11.59 2.03 -29.49
N THR A 299 12.38 3.07 -29.76
CA THR A 299 13.35 3.62 -28.79
C THR A 299 12.66 4.23 -27.57
N LEU A 300 11.56 4.94 -27.76
CA LEU A 300 10.74 5.49 -26.69
C LEU A 300 10.25 4.41 -25.70
N TYR A 301 9.63 3.36 -26.23
CA TYR A 301 9.12 2.25 -25.41
C TYR A 301 10.25 1.49 -24.73
N ARG A 302 11.37 1.25 -25.41
CA ARG A 302 12.54 0.63 -24.80
C ARG A 302 13.03 1.45 -23.61
N ARG A 303 13.18 2.76 -23.75
CA ARG A 303 13.56 3.67 -22.66
C ARG A 303 12.55 3.64 -21.50
N CYS A 304 11.25 3.63 -21.78
CA CYS A 304 10.24 3.47 -20.72
C CYS A 304 10.41 2.15 -19.96
N HIS A 305 10.79 1.08 -20.61
CA HIS A 305 11.07 -0.20 -19.96
C HIS A 305 12.34 -0.13 -19.11
N GLU A 306 13.43 0.43 -19.61
CA GLU A 306 14.67 0.67 -18.88
C GLU A 306 14.41 1.56 -17.63
N MET A 307 13.53 2.55 -17.74
CA MET A 307 13.06 3.37 -16.63
C MET A 307 12.35 2.54 -15.56
N GLY A 308 11.46 1.65 -15.97
CA GLY A 308 10.75 0.74 -15.05
C GLY A 308 11.72 -0.13 -14.27
N ASP A 309 12.74 -0.68 -14.95
CA ASP A 309 13.76 -1.50 -14.30
C ASP A 309 14.61 -0.70 -13.30
N ALA A 310 15.03 0.52 -13.67
CA ALA A 310 15.79 1.39 -12.80
C ALA A 310 15.00 1.77 -11.52
N ILE A 311 13.69 2.00 -11.64
CA ILE A 311 12.81 2.27 -10.49
C ILE A 311 12.76 1.07 -9.54
N VAL A 312 12.65 -0.15 -10.11
CA VAL A 312 12.58 -1.38 -9.32
C VAL A 312 13.91 -1.69 -8.64
N GLN A 313 15.03 -1.55 -9.35
CA GLN A 313 16.37 -1.78 -8.79
C GLN A 313 16.67 -0.83 -7.62
N ASN A 314 16.24 0.42 -7.70
CA ASN A 314 16.44 1.39 -6.62
C ASN A 314 15.55 1.11 -5.39
N SER A 315 14.37 0.51 -5.59
CA SER A 315 13.53 0.08 -4.47
C SER A 315 14.12 -1.10 -3.69
N ASP A 316 15.01 -1.86 -4.34
CA ASP A 316 15.71 -3.02 -3.75
C ASP A 316 17.07 -2.63 -3.09
N GLY A 317 17.60 -1.41 -3.34
CA GLY A 317 19.02 -1.07 -3.10
C GLY A 317 19.36 -0.02 -2.02
N ASP A 318 18.46 0.86 -1.61
CA ASP A 318 18.77 1.91 -0.64
C ASP A 318 18.26 1.59 0.78
N ALA A 319 19.02 0.76 1.50
CA ALA A 319 19.19 0.97 2.92
C ALA A 319 20.23 2.11 3.06
N PRO A 320 19.91 3.27 3.70
CA PRO A 320 20.91 4.29 3.94
C PRO A 320 22.03 3.67 4.78
N SER A 321 23.25 3.71 4.27
CA SER A 321 24.45 3.46 5.07
C SER A 321 24.42 4.43 6.25
N GLU A 322 24.20 3.92 7.45
CA GLU A 322 24.40 4.67 8.67
C GLU A 322 25.88 5.11 8.66
N GLY A 323 26.09 6.40 8.38
CA GLY A 323 27.37 7.05 8.56
C GLY A 323 27.77 6.93 10.03
N ARG A 324 28.98 6.42 10.23
CA ARG A 324 29.68 6.33 11.50
C ARG A 324 29.88 7.71 12.14
#